data_b892ca47d0970bed9f9e91bff24fe59c
#
_entry.id   b892ca47d0970bed9f9e91bff24fe59c
#
_cell.length_a   1.000
_cell.length_b   1.000
_cell.length_c   1.000
_cell.angle_alpha   90.00
_cell.angle_beta   90.00
_cell.angle_gamma   90.00
#
_symmetry.space_group_name_H-M   'P 1'
#
loop_
_entity.id
_entity.type
_entity.pdbx_description
1 polymer ?
#
loop_
_entity_poly.entity_id
_entity_poly.type
_entity_poly.pdbx_seq_one_letter_code
_entity_poly.pdbx_strand_id
1 'polypeptide(L)'
;MEQNNVKPADGKLGIMVVGCGAVSTTFMTGVFMARKGLAKPVGSMTQYDKIRVGKGADKKYLHYKDIVPMADLNDIVFGTWDVYPQNAYQAAMYAEVLKEKDINPVREELEKVVPMKAAFDKNYAKRLDGDNVKDCKTRWEMVEALR
;
A
#
# COMPACT_ATOMS: atom_id res chain seq x y z
N MET A 1 -26.48 16.82 -14.73
CA MET A 1 -25.31 16.02 -14.33
C MET A 1 -25.84 14.68 -13.89
N GLU A 2 -25.60 13.62 -14.68
CA GLU A 2 -25.93 12.27 -14.23
C GLU A 2 -25.08 11.98 -12.98
N GLN A 3 -25.74 11.65 -11.88
CA GLN A 3 -25.06 11.14 -10.69
C GLN A 3 -24.45 9.79 -11.07
N ASN A 4 -23.12 9.76 -11.24
CA ASN A 4 -22.42 8.50 -11.32
C ASN A 4 -22.65 7.74 -10.01
N ASN A 5 -23.51 6.73 -10.08
CA ASN A 5 -23.85 5.91 -8.93
C ASN A 5 -22.67 4.94 -8.67
N VAL A 6 -21.66 5.43 -7.94
CA VAL A 6 -20.49 4.64 -7.55
C VAL A 6 -20.96 3.57 -6.55
N LYS A 7 -20.85 2.31 -6.95
CA LYS A 7 -21.15 1.18 -6.07
C LYS A 7 -19.94 0.83 -5.22
N PRO A 8 -20.14 0.33 -3.98
CA PRO A 8 -19.06 -0.27 -3.21
C PRO A 8 -18.37 -1.37 -4.01
N ALA A 9 -17.05 -1.47 -3.86
CA ALA A 9 -16.30 -2.59 -4.41
C ALA A 9 -16.73 -3.90 -3.73
N ASP A 10 -16.86 -4.95 -4.51
CA ASP A 10 -17.10 -6.29 -4.01
C ASP A 10 -15.75 -7.03 -3.90
N GLY A 11 -15.44 -7.56 -2.71
CA GLY A 11 -14.19 -8.27 -2.44
C GLY A 11 -13.04 -7.38 -1.96
N LYS A 12 -11.82 -7.89 -2.12
CA LYS A 12 -10.59 -7.26 -1.62
C LYS A 12 -10.00 -6.26 -2.62
N LEU A 13 -9.40 -5.20 -2.09
CA LEU A 13 -8.64 -4.22 -2.86
C LEU A 13 -7.15 -4.63 -2.88
N GLY A 14 -6.64 -4.99 -4.05
CA GLY A 14 -5.21 -5.21 -4.26
C GLY A 14 -4.47 -3.89 -4.44
N ILE A 15 -3.48 -3.64 -3.61
CA ILE A 15 -2.54 -2.52 -3.79
C ILE A 15 -1.19 -3.10 -4.23
N MET A 16 -0.85 -2.85 -5.50
CA MET A 16 0.40 -3.27 -6.10
C MET A 16 1.40 -2.12 -6.03
N VAL A 17 2.52 -2.36 -5.35
CA VAL A 17 3.54 -1.33 -5.12
C VAL A 17 4.81 -1.68 -5.88
N VAL A 18 5.35 -0.72 -6.61
CA VAL A 18 6.64 -0.87 -7.31
C VAL A 18 7.75 -0.42 -6.37
N GLY A 19 8.50 -1.37 -5.87
CA GLY A 19 9.54 -1.18 -4.86
C GLY A 19 9.08 -1.43 -3.43
N CYS A 20 9.78 -2.31 -2.71
CA CYS A 20 9.52 -2.64 -1.30
C CYS A 20 10.48 -1.86 -0.38
N GLY A 21 10.63 -0.55 -0.63
CA GLY A 21 11.56 0.31 0.12
C GLY A 21 10.90 1.05 1.29
N ALA A 22 11.55 2.12 1.74
CA ALA A 22 11.17 2.91 2.91
C ALA A 22 9.71 3.41 2.89
N VAL A 23 9.23 3.94 1.76
CA VAL A 23 7.88 4.52 1.65
C VAL A 23 6.82 3.43 1.71
N SER A 24 6.98 2.38 0.92
CA SER A 24 6.02 1.28 0.86
C SER A 24 5.91 0.52 2.17
N THR A 25 7.03 0.21 2.81
CA THR A 25 7.04 -0.48 4.12
C THR A 25 6.46 0.37 5.23
N THR A 26 6.69 1.69 5.23
CA THR A 26 6.06 2.63 6.17
C THR A 26 4.55 2.66 5.99
N PHE A 27 4.08 2.72 4.75
CA PHE A 27 2.66 2.70 4.42
C PHE A 27 2.00 1.38 4.85
N MET A 28 2.59 0.24 4.50
CA MET A 28 2.08 -1.08 4.87
C MET A 28 2.01 -1.26 6.39
N THR A 29 3.07 -0.88 7.10
CA THR A 29 3.13 -0.91 8.57
C THR A 29 1.99 -0.09 9.16
N GLY A 30 1.76 1.13 8.67
CA GLY A 30 0.67 1.99 9.13
C GLY A 30 -0.71 1.38 8.95
N VAL A 31 -0.97 0.75 7.81
CA VAL A 31 -2.24 0.04 7.55
C VAL A 31 -2.40 -1.16 8.48
N PHE A 32 -1.38 -1.99 8.65
CA PHE A 32 -1.45 -3.15 9.55
C PHE A 32 -1.61 -2.75 11.03
N MET A 33 -0.93 -1.69 11.47
CA MET A 33 -1.11 -1.13 12.81
C MET A 33 -2.54 -0.60 13.03
N ALA A 34 -3.12 0.06 12.02
CA ALA A 34 -4.49 0.54 12.07
C ALA A 34 -5.50 -0.61 12.15
N ARG A 35 -5.29 -1.69 11.41
CA ARG A 35 -6.12 -2.92 11.46
C ARG A 35 -6.14 -3.55 12.85
N LYS A 36 -4.99 -3.57 13.51
CA LYS A 36 -4.86 -4.09 14.89
C LYS A 36 -5.35 -3.11 15.97
N GLY A 37 -5.78 -1.91 15.58
CA GLY A 37 -6.18 -0.86 16.53
C GLY A 37 -5.03 -0.28 17.35
N LEU A 38 -3.77 -0.55 16.93
CA LEU A 38 -2.56 -0.08 17.60
C LEU A 38 -2.17 1.35 17.19
N ALA A 39 -2.65 1.81 16.05
CA ALA A 39 -2.47 3.19 15.58
C ALA A 39 -3.74 3.71 14.91
N LYS A 40 -3.90 5.03 14.92
CA LYS A 40 -4.96 5.70 14.18
C LYS A 40 -4.44 6.12 12.81
N PRO A 41 -5.23 6.00 11.72
CA PRO A 41 -4.80 6.39 10.38
C PRO A 41 -4.83 7.92 10.18
N VAL A 42 -4.13 8.67 11.03
CA VAL A 42 -4.17 10.15 11.11
C VAL A 42 -3.73 10.81 9.81
N GLY A 43 -2.83 10.15 9.06
CA GLY A 43 -2.37 10.63 7.76
C GLY A 43 -3.37 10.42 6.62
N SER A 44 -4.46 9.71 6.86
CA SER A 44 -5.49 9.42 5.86
C SER A 44 -6.74 10.25 6.11
N MET A 45 -6.92 11.31 5.34
CA MET A 45 -8.10 12.15 5.38
C MET A 45 -9.39 11.32 5.23
N THR A 46 -9.40 10.38 4.30
CA THR A 46 -10.59 9.58 4.00
C THR A 46 -10.97 8.59 5.10
N GLN A 47 -10.01 8.13 5.89
CA GLN A 47 -10.22 7.16 6.96
C GLN A 47 -10.43 7.80 8.32
N TYR A 48 -9.86 8.98 8.57
CA TYR A 48 -9.82 9.59 9.89
C TYR A 48 -10.64 10.88 10.00
N ASP A 49 -10.58 11.75 8.98
CA ASP A 49 -11.21 13.06 9.03
C ASP A 49 -12.71 13.01 8.78
N LYS A 50 -13.36 14.14 9.13
CA LYS A 50 -14.79 14.33 8.96
C LYS A 50 -15.08 15.50 8.05
N ILE A 51 -16.13 15.37 7.24
CA ILE A 51 -16.68 16.44 6.43
C ILE A 51 -17.95 16.99 7.08
N ARG A 52 -18.10 18.29 7.02
CA ARG A 52 -19.34 18.95 7.45
C ARG A 52 -20.38 18.85 6.34
N VAL A 53 -21.52 18.27 6.66
CA VAL A 53 -22.70 18.15 5.78
C VAL A 53 -23.86 18.96 6.41
N GLY A 54 -24.66 19.60 5.58
CA GLY A 54 -25.82 20.40 6.00
C GLY A 54 -25.50 21.87 6.34
N LYS A 55 -26.56 22.66 6.61
CA LYS A 55 -26.49 24.09 6.93
C LYS A 55 -27.25 24.38 8.23
N GLY A 56 -26.90 25.49 8.88
CA GLY A 56 -27.62 25.97 10.08
C GLY A 56 -27.63 24.92 11.21
N ALA A 57 -28.80 24.61 11.73
CA ALA A 57 -29.04 23.65 12.80
C ALA A 57 -28.86 22.18 12.35
N ASP A 58 -28.96 21.90 11.04
CA ASP A 58 -28.84 20.54 10.48
C ASP A 58 -27.38 20.12 10.22
N LYS A 59 -26.42 20.88 10.70
CA LYS A 59 -24.99 20.56 10.54
C LYS A 59 -24.66 19.22 11.20
N LYS A 60 -24.08 18.30 10.40
CA LYS A 60 -23.53 17.02 10.87
C LYS A 60 -22.08 16.89 10.42
N TYR A 61 -21.29 16.16 11.20
CA TYR A 61 -19.91 15.81 10.87
C TYR A 61 -19.84 14.30 10.67
N LEU A 62 -19.67 13.88 9.41
CA LEU A 62 -19.62 12.49 9.00
C LEU A 62 -18.21 12.15 8.53
N HIS A 63 -17.73 10.94 8.77
CA HIS A 63 -16.49 10.50 8.17
C HIS A 63 -16.65 10.36 6.64
N TYR A 64 -15.59 10.61 5.89
CA TYR A 64 -15.60 10.45 4.44
C TYR A 64 -16.03 9.04 4.02
N LYS A 65 -15.52 8.02 4.71
CA LYS A 65 -15.88 6.62 4.47
C LYS A 65 -17.35 6.27 4.69
N ASP A 66 -18.09 7.09 5.45
CA ASP A 66 -19.51 6.89 5.69
C ASP A 66 -20.38 7.47 4.56
N ILE A 67 -19.80 8.29 3.68
CA ILE A 67 -20.48 9.01 2.60
C ILE A 67 -20.08 8.45 1.23
N VAL A 68 -18.82 8.08 1.07
CA VAL A 68 -18.26 7.58 -0.19
C VAL A 68 -17.94 6.10 -0.01
N PRO A 69 -18.40 5.22 -0.92
CA PRO A 69 -18.07 3.81 -0.86
C PRO A 69 -16.57 3.61 -1.09
N MET A 70 -15.86 3.21 -0.04
CA MET A 70 -14.43 2.94 -0.04
C MET A 70 -14.18 1.52 0.45
N ALA A 71 -13.07 0.92 0.02
CA ALA A 71 -12.61 -0.33 0.57
C ALA A 71 -12.25 -0.16 2.08
N ASP A 72 -12.67 -1.12 2.90
CA ASP A 72 -12.23 -1.16 4.29
C ASP A 72 -10.73 -1.47 4.37
N LEU A 73 -10.06 -0.97 5.41
CA LEU A 73 -8.64 -1.26 5.59
C LEU A 73 -8.36 -2.76 5.70
N ASN A 74 -9.30 -3.56 6.21
CA ASN A 74 -9.18 -5.01 6.33
C ASN A 74 -9.29 -5.73 4.98
N ASP A 75 -9.84 -5.07 3.97
CA ASP A 75 -9.99 -5.63 2.63
C ASP A 75 -8.81 -5.32 1.70
N ILE A 76 -7.85 -4.53 2.16
CA ILE A 76 -6.65 -4.24 1.39
C ILE A 76 -5.69 -5.44 1.43
N VAL A 77 -5.17 -5.83 0.27
CA VAL A 77 -4.12 -6.83 0.11
C VAL A 77 -2.94 -6.17 -0.59
N PHE A 78 -1.73 -6.39 -0.06
CA PHE A 78 -0.52 -5.83 -0.63
C PHE A 78 0.21 -6.84 -1.49
N GLY A 79 0.70 -6.38 -2.64
CA GLY A 79 1.70 -7.04 -3.47
C GLY A 79 2.77 -6.03 -3.86
N THR A 80 3.98 -6.50 -4.12
CA THR A 80 5.09 -5.62 -4.51
C THR A 80 6.04 -6.32 -5.47
N TRP A 81 6.75 -5.53 -6.27
CA TRP A 81 7.92 -5.97 -7.03
C TRP A 81 9.13 -5.24 -6.50
N ASP A 82 10.24 -5.96 -6.35
CA ASP A 82 11.50 -5.33 -5.98
C ASP A 82 12.68 -6.08 -6.61
N VAL A 83 13.77 -5.37 -6.84
CA VAL A 83 15.04 -5.95 -7.28
C VAL A 83 15.77 -6.70 -6.16
N TYR A 84 15.33 -6.50 -4.92
CA TYR A 84 15.80 -7.20 -3.74
C TYR A 84 14.76 -8.21 -3.25
N PRO A 85 15.17 -9.41 -2.78
CA PRO A 85 14.25 -10.47 -2.37
C PRO A 85 13.72 -10.34 -0.94
N GLN A 86 14.16 -9.35 -0.17
CA GLN A 86 13.79 -9.16 1.23
C GLN A 86 12.29 -8.91 1.35
N ASN A 87 11.63 -9.61 2.29
CA ASN A 87 10.23 -9.34 2.62
C ASN A 87 10.04 -7.95 3.24
N ALA A 88 8.78 -7.49 3.33
CA ALA A 88 8.50 -6.14 3.79
C ALA A 88 8.95 -5.88 5.24
N TYR A 89 9.02 -6.90 6.11
CA TYR A 89 9.60 -6.75 7.45
C TYR A 89 11.10 -6.44 7.41
N GLN A 90 11.85 -7.26 6.67
CA GLN A 90 13.31 -7.08 6.50
C GLN A 90 13.61 -5.73 5.84
N ALA A 91 12.84 -5.37 4.81
CA ALA A 91 12.99 -4.09 4.13
C ALA A 91 12.66 -2.90 5.04
N ALA A 92 11.63 -3.00 5.91
CA ALA A 92 11.29 -1.97 6.88
C ALA A 92 12.40 -1.78 7.92
N MET A 93 12.98 -2.88 8.41
CA MET A 93 14.11 -2.83 9.35
C MET A 93 15.34 -2.21 8.72
N TYR A 94 15.64 -2.58 7.47
CA TYR A 94 16.78 -2.02 6.73
C TYR A 94 16.64 -0.54 6.41
N ALA A 95 15.42 -0.09 6.13
CA ALA A 95 15.13 1.30 5.77
C ALA A 95 15.32 2.30 6.93
N GLU A 96 15.27 1.83 8.18
CA GLU A 96 15.46 2.62 9.42
C GLU A 96 14.56 3.87 9.53
N VAL A 97 13.44 3.92 8.80
CA VAL A 97 12.46 5.02 8.86
C VAL A 97 11.57 4.89 10.10
N LEU A 98 11.12 3.68 10.37
CA LEU A 98 10.34 3.35 11.56
C LEU A 98 11.24 2.70 12.61
N LYS A 99 10.89 2.90 13.88
CA LYS A 99 11.58 2.23 14.98
C LYS A 99 11.12 0.78 15.07
N GLU A 100 11.99 -0.09 15.53
CA GLU A 100 11.71 -1.52 15.72
C GLU A 100 10.42 -1.76 16.54
N LYS A 101 10.18 -0.98 17.58
CA LYS A 101 8.97 -1.04 18.40
C LYS A 101 7.67 -0.79 17.61
N ASP A 102 7.74 -0.07 16.49
CA ASP A 102 6.59 0.26 15.64
C ASP A 102 6.40 -0.81 14.53
N ILE A 103 7.45 -1.55 14.20
CA ILE A 103 7.42 -2.60 13.16
C ILE A 103 7.05 -3.95 13.75
N ASN A 104 7.62 -4.31 14.91
CA ASN A 104 7.45 -5.63 15.53
C ASN A 104 5.99 -6.03 15.81
N PRO A 105 5.07 -5.14 16.23
CA PRO A 105 3.67 -5.51 16.43
C PRO A 105 2.93 -6.04 15.18
N VAL A 106 3.46 -5.77 13.99
CA VAL A 106 2.88 -6.19 12.70
C VAL A 106 3.86 -7.02 11.87
N ARG A 107 4.84 -7.60 12.53
CA ARG A 107 5.88 -8.42 11.90
C ARG A 107 5.31 -9.54 11.05
N GLU A 108 4.36 -10.31 11.57
CA GLU A 108 3.78 -11.46 10.88
C GLU A 108 3.09 -11.08 9.57
N GLU A 109 2.44 -9.91 9.53
CA GLU A 109 1.79 -9.40 8.34
C GLU A 109 2.82 -8.92 7.32
N LEU A 110 3.86 -8.22 7.77
CA LEU A 110 4.93 -7.73 6.90
C LEU A 110 5.76 -8.88 6.32
N GLU A 111 6.05 -9.94 7.09
CA GLU A 111 6.78 -11.10 6.60
C GLU A 111 6.05 -11.84 5.46
N LYS A 112 4.71 -11.77 5.41
CA LYS A 112 3.90 -12.35 4.34
C LYS A 112 3.96 -11.56 3.03
N VAL A 113 4.39 -10.31 3.06
CA VAL A 113 4.55 -9.50 1.86
C VAL A 113 5.96 -9.71 1.31
N VAL A 114 6.07 -10.65 0.40
CA VAL A 114 7.32 -11.00 -0.28
C VAL A 114 7.31 -10.40 -1.68
N PRO A 115 8.35 -9.67 -2.08
CA PRO A 115 8.38 -9.04 -3.39
C PRO A 115 8.51 -10.08 -4.51
N MET A 116 7.71 -9.89 -5.54
CA MET A 116 7.87 -10.58 -6.82
C MET A 116 9.10 -10.03 -7.54
N LYS A 117 9.67 -10.84 -8.44
CA LYS A 117 10.79 -10.41 -9.27
C LYS A 117 10.44 -9.16 -10.09
N ALA A 118 11.27 -8.15 -9.97
CA ALA A 118 11.13 -6.91 -10.73
C ALA A 118 11.48 -7.11 -12.22
N ALA A 119 10.82 -6.36 -13.07
CA ALA A 119 11.24 -6.16 -14.45
C ALA A 119 11.77 -4.73 -14.57
N PHE A 120 13.06 -4.57 -14.85
CA PHE A 120 13.63 -3.24 -15.05
C PHE A 120 14.78 -3.27 -16.07
N ASP A 121 14.98 -2.14 -16.75
CA ASP A 121 16.03 -1.97 -17.74
C ASP A 121 17.26 -1.32 -17.09
N LYS A 122 18.36 -2.08 -16.99
CA LYS A 122 19.66 -1.60 -16.44
C LYS A 122 20.22 -0.38 -17.20
N ASN A 123 19.89 -0.25 -18.48
CA ASN A 123 20.31 0.92 -19.25
C ASN A 123 19.59 2.20 -18.83
N TYR A 124 18.36 2.07 -18.36
CA TYR A 124 17.56 3.17 -17.83
C TYR A 124 17.90 3.48 -16.37
N ALA A 125 17.95 2.45 -15.52
CA ALA A 125 18.20 2.58 -14.09
C ALA A 125 19.64 2.17 -13.70
N LYS A 126 20.64 2.82 -14.27
CA LYS A 126 22.08 2.44 -14.19
C LYS A 126 22.65 2.27 -12.77
N ARG A 127 22.06 2.91 -11.76
CA ARG A 127 22.51 2.87 -10.37
C ARG A 127 21.75 1.85 -9.52
N LEU A 128 20.69 1.27 -10.05
CA LEU A 128 19.91 0.26 -9.37
C LEU A 128 20.39 -1.11 -9.80
N ASP A 129 20.75 -1.95 -8.86
CA ASP A 129 21.15 -3.34 -9.11
C ASP A 129 20.56 -4.26 -8.03
N GLY A 130 20.25 -5.49 -8.38
CA GLY A 130 19.72 -6.50 -7.48
C GLY A 130 19.45 -7.81 -8.22
N ASP A 131 19.39 -8.90 -7.46
CA ASP A 131 19.31 -10.27 -8.00
C ASP A 131 17.87 -10.75 -8.24
N ASN A 132 16.89 -10.07 -7.63
CA ASN A 132 15.49 -10.45 -7.75
C ASN A 132 14.83 -9.83 -8.99
N VAL A 133 15.38 -10.15 -10.16
CA VAL A 133 14.98 -9.59 -11.46
C VAL A 133 14.50 -10.70 -12.38
N LYS A 134 13.50 -10.40 -13.22
CA LYS A 134 13.04 -11.25 -14.31
C LYS A 134 14.10 -11.26 -15.41
N ASP A 135 14.40 -12.44 -15.94
CA ASP A 135 15.29 -12.58 -17.10
C ASP A 135 14.47 -12.30 -18.38
N CYS A 136 14.56 -11.08 -18.87
CA CYS A 136 13.87 -10.61 -20.07
C CYS A 136 14.90 -10.00 -21.02
N LYS A 137 14.93 -10.47 -22.29
CA LYS A 137 15.86 -9.97 -23.30
C LYS A 137 15.35 -8.72 -24.03
N THR A 138 14.04 -8.57 -24.08
CA THR A 138 13.38 -7.45 -24.76
C THR A 138 12.41 -6.73 -23.86
N ARG A 139 12.10 -5.47 -24.18
CA ARG A 139 11.06 -4.70 -23.44
C ARG A 139 9.68 -5.34 -23.56
N TRP A 140 9.40 -6.01 -24.67
CA TRP A 140 8.15 -6.73 -24.85
C TRP A 140 8.02 -7.90 -23.91
N GLU A 141 9.08 -8.69 -23.78
CA GLU A 141 9.13 -9.79 -22.77
C GLU A 141 8.95 -9.26 -21.35
N MET A 142 9.50 -8.06 -21.02
CA MET A 142 9.26 -7.43 -19.72
C MET A 142 7.76 -7.12 -19.47
N VAL A 143 7.08 -6.60 -20.50
CA VAL A 143 5.64 -6.31 -20.41
C VAL A 143 4.84 -7.59 -20.20
N GLU A 144 5.10 -8.63 -20.98
CA GLU A 144 4.40 -9.93 -20.84
C GLU A 144 4.70 -10.60 -19.49
N ALA A 145 5.91 -10.44 -18.97
CA ALA A 145 6.31 -11.00 -17.68
C ALA A 145 5.66 -10.31 -16.45
N LEU A 146 5.10 -9.11 -16.64
CA LEU A 146 4.36 -8.37 -15.60
C LEU A 146 2.84 -8.56 -15.70
N ARG A 147 2.34 -9.10 -16.80
CA ARG A 147 0.92 -9.33 -17.08
C ARG A 147 0.41 -10.60 -16.40
#